data_fef4158ff448799e33557fa9e824ab74
#
_entry.id   fef4158ff448799e33557fa9e824ab74
#
_cell.length_a   1.000
_cell.length_b   1.000
_cell.length_c   1.000
_cell.angle_alpha   90.00
_cell.angle_beta   90.00
_cell.angle_gamma   90.00
#
_symmetry.space_group_name_H-M   'P 1'
#
loop_
_entity.id
_entity.type
_entity.pdbx_description
1 polymer ?
#
loop_
_entity_poly.entity_id
_entity_poly.type
_entity_poly.pdbx_seq_one_letter_code
_entity_poly.pdbx_strand_id
1 'polypeptide(L)'
;MALILDGVRLRRRGEIWLDDISLELSSGMTMLVGPMSAGKTTLMRVVAGLLPPDAGRITVNGTDVTSVSVRKRSVAFVYQQFINYPSLSVYENIASPLRLARDLPRAGIDRRVREVAELMGIGDLLGRRPAELSGGQQQRTAIARALARPVDVLLLDEPLANLDFKLREQLRADLRSMFQGSSSVVLYSTADPAEALTFAAPTVVLGEGRVRHVGEVAEMYARPPTLAVAAALSDPPLNLLPGVVRAGRVECLGTSFPAPPAHPPAHSPAQDDPAQDGPAQDVVLAVRPHHVTIGGGGPGTLAFPAEIRLAEVTGSATFLHLLLAGRLHLVAQLPGTQLFVPGESTTAFVDPAHLFVFDENGGRLLAASAVSAVSTASTAEVDLHG
;
A
#
# COMPACT_ATOMS: atom_id res chain seq x y z
N MET A 1 12.02 19.96 0.95
CA MET A 1 11.49 19.96 2.33
C MET A 1 11.67 18.58 2.92
N ALA A 2 11.76 18.46 4.25
CA ALA A 2 11.88 17.17 4.94
C ALA A 2 11.01 17.14 6.19
N LEU A 3 10.36 16.01 6.42
CA LEU A 3 9.67 15.64 7.65
C LEU A 3 10.44 14.48 8.28
N ILE A 4 10.93 14.67 9.50
CA ILE A 4 11.68 13.64 10.23
C ILE A 4 10.94 13.31 11.51
N LEU A 5 10.71 12.02 11.72
CA LEU A 5 10.25 11.43 12.96
C LEU A 5 11.42 10.64 13.57
N ASP A 6 11.71 10.84 14.84
CA ASP A 6 12.80 10.21 15.55
C ASP A 6 12.28 9.59 16.86
N GLY A 7 12.21 8.26 16.90
CA GLY A 7 11.79 7.47 18.06
C GLY A 7 10.38 7.78 18.57
N VAL A 8 9.44 8.15 17.67
CA VAL A 8 8.08 8.57 18.05
C VAL A 8 7.31 7.39 18.64
N ARG A 9 6.79 7.57 19.86
CA ARG A 9 5.97 6.57 20.57
C ARG A 9 4.66 7.19 21.03
N LEU A 10 3.61 6.37 20.99
CA LEU A 10 2.29 6.74 21.48
C LEU A 10 1.61 5.55 22.14
N ARG A 11 1.22 5.72 23.41
CA ARG A 11 0.41 4.76 24.16
C ARG A 11 -0.91 5.40 24.53
N ARG A 12 -1.99 4.64 24.48
CA ARG A 12 -3.32 5.08 24.93
C ARG A 12 -4.01 3.93 25.64
N ARG A 13 -4.54 4.22 26.82
CA ARG A 13 -5.26 3.25 27.67
C ARG A 13 -4.48 1.95 27.92
N GLY A 14 -3.13 2.05 28.05
CA GLY A 14 -2.26 0.89 28.25
C GLY A 14 -1.83 0.17 26.96
N GLU A 15 -2.42 0.46 25.83
CA GLU A 15 -2.08 -0.11 24.53
C GLU A 15 -1.04 0.72 23.79
N ILE A 16 -0.15 0.06 23.08
CA ILE A 16 0.84 0.70 22.20
C ILE A 16 0.16 0.95 20.84
N TRP A 17 0.03 2.23 20.48
CA TRP A 17 -0.51 2.62 19.19
C TRP A 17 0.56 2.92 18.17
N LEU A 18 1.69 3.49 18.61
CA LEU A 18 2.90 3.68 17.81
C LEU A 18 4.11 3.32 18.69
N ASP A 19 5.05 2.60 18.11
CA ASP A 19 6.23 2.13 18.80
C ASP A 19 7.48 2.36 17.96
N ASP A 20 8.29 3.31 18.42
CA ASP A 20 9.62 3.61 17.89
C ASP A 20 9.62 3.96 16.39
N ILE A 21 8.71 4.86 16.02
CA ILE A 21 8.61 5.32 14.61
C ILE A 21 9.76 6.29 14.33
N SER A 22 10.67 5.84 13.48
CA SER A 22 11.78 6.65 12.93
C SER A 22 11.69 6.64 11.41
N LEU A 23 11.47 7.81 10.82
CA LEU A 23 11.25 8.02 9.39
C LEU A 23 11.82 9.35 8.94
N GLU A 24 12.40 9.38 7.76
CA GLU A 24 12.76 10.59 7.05
C GLU A 24 12.01 10.64 5.71
N LEU A 25 11.16 11.64 5.54
CA LEU A 25 10.34 11.83 4.36
C LEU A 25 10.73 13.14 3.66
N SER A 26 11.12 13.04 2.41
CA SER A 26 11.46 14.17 1.56
C SER A 26 10.23 14.77 0.89
N SER A 27 10.40 15.96 0.26
CA SER A 27 9.36 16.56 -0.59
C SER A 27 8.92 15.60 -1.70
N GLY A 28 7.67 15.71 -2.09
CA GLY A 28 7.00 14.77 -2.99
C GLY A 28 6.07 13.81 -2.23
N MET A 29 5.52 12.85 -2.94
CA MET A 29 4.58 11.87 -2.39
C MET A 29 5.32 10.66 -1.82
N THR A 30 4.92 10.26 -0.61
CA THR A 30 5.27 8.98 0.00
C THR A 30 3.98 8.25 0.36
N MET A 31 3.88 6.98 -0.02
CA MET A 31 2.77 6.13 0.35
C MET A 31 2.97 5.54 1.75
N LEU A 32 1.91 5.45 2.53
CA LEU A 32 1.87 4.79 3.83
C LEU A 32 0.90 3.60 3.75
N VAL A 33 1.44 2.41 3.57
CA VAL A 33 0.66 1.18 3.35
C VAL A 33 0.65 0.32 4.59
N GLY A 34 -0.44 -0.38 4.82
CA GLY A 34 -0.56 -1.34 5.90
C GLY A 34 -2.01 -1.73 6.15
N PRO A 35 -2.26 -2.85 6.83
CA PRO A 35 -3.61 -3.33 7.13
C PRO A 35 -4.41 -2.31 7.94
N MET A 36 -5.72 -2.55 8.05
CA MET A 36 -6.53 -1.82 9.03
C MET A 36 -5.90 -2.00 10.42
N SER A 37 -5.95 -0.95 11.24
CA SER A 37 -5.34 -0.93 12.59
C SER A 37 -3.80 -0.94 12.64
N ALA A 38 -3.10 -0.85 11.50
CA ALA A 38 -1.63 -0.74 11.48
C ALA A 38 -1.08 0.52 12.17
N GLY A 39 -1.92 1.53 12.44
CA GLY A 39 -1.52 2.80 13.05
C GLY A 39 -1.38 3.97 12.05
N LYS A 40 -1.77 3.80 10.76
CA LYS A 40 -1.64 4.82 9.69
C LYS A 40 -2.27 6.16 10.08
N THR A 41 -3.57 6.17 10.38
CA THR A 41 -4.31 7.37 10.81
C THR A 41 -3.73 7.95 12.09
N THR A 42 -3.29 7.10 13.03
CA THR A 42 -2.69 7.53 14.29
C THR A 42 -1.39 8.28 14.03
N LEU A 43 -0.50 7.72 13.21
CA LEU A 43 0.76 8.37 12.81
C LEU A 43 0.50 9.74 12.18
N MET A 44 -0.43 9.81 11.23
CA MET A 44 -0.80 11.07 10.58
C MET A 44 -1.35 12.10 11.58
N ARG A 45 -2.17 11.69 12.55
CA ARG A 45 -2.68 12.59 13.61
C ARG A 45 -1.56 13.11 14.50
N VAL A 46 -0.55 12.30 14.78
CA VAL A 46 0.63 12.72 15.54
C VAL A 46 1.45 13.72 14.73
N VAL A 47 1.70 13.45 13.45
CA VAL A 47 2.38 14.39 12.54
C VAL A 47 1.61 15.70 12.42
N ALA A 48 0.29 15.66 12.34
CA ALA A 48 -0.57 16.86 12.30
C ALA A 48 -0.56 17.68 13.61
N GLY A 49 -0.10 17.11 14.73
CA GLY A 49 -0.18 17.72 16.05
C GLY A 49 -1.58 17.66 16.68
N LEU A 50 -2.41 16.74 16.22
CA LEU A 50 -3.73 16.43 16.79
C LEU A 50 -3.64 15.48 17.97
N LEU A 51 -2.60 14.64 18.00
CA LEU A 51 -2.27 13.75 19.10
C LEU A 51 -0.82 14.03 19.51
N PRO A 52 -0.56 14.42 20.78
CA PRO A 52 0.81 14.56 21.26
C PRO A 52 1.44 13.16 21.44
N PRO A 53 2.67 12.94 20.96
CA PRO A 53 3.39 11.70 21.23
C PRO A 53 3.82 11.65 22.69
N ASP A 54 4.04 10.45 23.22
CA ASP A 54 4.54 10.26 24.60
C ASP A 54 6.08 10.33 24.67
N ALA A 55 6.75 10.03 23.53
CA ALA A 55 8.20 10.14 23.39
C ALA A 55 8.58 10.37 21.92
N GLY A 56 9.83 10.74 21.68
CA GLY A 56 10.38 11.00 20.36
C GLY A 56 10.24 12.44 19.92
N ARG A 57 10.70 12.72 18.70
CA ARG A 57 10.75 14.08 18.15
C ARG A 57 10.20 14.09 16.73
N ILE A 58 9.57 15.22 16.36
CA ILE A 58 9.05 15.49 15.00
C ILE A 58 9.64 16.81 14.54
N THR A 59 10.37 16.81 13.44
CA THR A 59 10.92 18.02 12.83
C THR A 59 10.40 18.20 11.41
N VAL A 60 10.10 19.44 11.06
CA VAL A 60 9.73 19.86 9.70
C VAL A 60 10.73 20.92 9.26
N ASN A 61 11.43 20.68 8.16
CA ASN A 61 12.48 21.58 7.65
C ASN A 61 13.51 21.98 8.72
N GLY A 62 13.92 21.02 9.56
CA GLY A 62 14.87 21.24 10.67
C GLY A 62 14.28 21.91 11.90
N THR A 63 13.02 22.33 11.88
CA THR A 63 12.35 22.95 13.03
C THR A 63 11.59 21.89 13.84
N ASP A 64 11.84 21.81 15.14
CA ASP A 64 11.10 20.92 16.05
C ASP A 64 9.66 21.40 16.21
N VAL A 65 8.72 20.57 15.79
CA VAL A 65 7.28 20.84 15.88
C VAL A 65 6.57 19.91 16.88
N THR A 66 7.29 19.10 17.64
CA THR A 66 6.73 18.06 18.51
C THR A 66 5.64 18.61 19.44
N SER A 67 5.91 19.73 20.12
CA SER A 67 4.99 20.37 21.05
C SER A 67 4.18 21.52 20.42
N VAL A 68 4.39 21.80 19.11
CA VAL A 68 3.68 22.89 18.43
C VAL A 68 2.24 22.47 18.16
N SER A 69 1.28 23.31 18.56
CA SER A 69 -0.14 23.04 18.33
C SER A 69 -0.48 23.00 16.84
N VAL A 70 -1.47 22.19 16.45
CA VAL A 70 -1.93 22.02 15.05
C VAL A 70 -2.22 23.37 14.35
N ARG A 71 -2.74 24.38 15.06
CA ARG A 71 -3.05 25.70 14.51
C ARG A 71 -1.81 26.48 14.04
N LYS A 72 -0.63 26.14 14.58
CA LYS A 72 0.63 26.80 14.25
C LYS A 72 1.53 25.95 13.34
N ARG A 73 1.13 24.70 13.02
CA ARG A 73 1.87 23.85 12.08
C ARG A 73 1.46 24.19 10.65
N SER A 74 2.43 24.18 9.74
CA SER A 74 2.18 24.28 8.30
C SER A 74 1.76 22.90 7.76
N VAL A 75 0.53 22.47 8.14
CA VAL A 75 -0.01 21.16 7.81
C VAL A 75 -1.45 21.26 7.30
N ALA A 76 -1.78 20.45 6.29
CA ALA A 76 -3.16 20.19 5.89
C ALA A 76 -3.47 18.71 6.05
N PHE A 77 -4.68 18.37 6.48
CA PHE A 77 -5.12 17.01 6.74
C PHE A 77 -6.46 16.74 6.05
N VAL A 78 -6.49 15.75 5.17
CA VAL A 78 -7.70 15.18 4.59
C VAL A 78 -8.02 13.90 5.34
N TYR A 79 -9.14 13.88 6.05
CA TYR A 79 -9.59 12.71 6.81
C TYR A 79 -10.27 11.69 5.89
N GLN A 80 -10.22 10.42 6.25
CA GLN A 80 -10.98 9.35 5.62
C GLN A 80 -12.49 9.64 5.56
N GLN A 81 -13.05 10.20 6.64
CA GLN A 81 -14.38 10.81 6.62
C GLN A 81 -14.23 12.25 6.16
N PHE A 82 -14.65 12.53 4.93
CA PHE A 82 -14.59 13.88 4.39
C PHE A 82 -15.42 14.86 5.24
N ILE A 83 -14.74 15.77 5.91
CA ILE A 83 -15.36 16.79 6.76
C ILE A 83 -15.45 18.08 5.95
N ASN A 84 -16.65 18.47 5.53
CA ASN A 84 -16.92 19.79 4.97
C ASN A 84 -17.64 20.67 5.99
N TYR A 85 -17.50 21.98 5.87
CA TYR A 85 -18.28 22.93 6.64
C TYR A 85 -19.71 22.99 6.06
N PRO A 86 -20.74 22.45 6.74
CA PRO A 86 -22.05 22.25 6.14
C PRO A 86 -22.81 23.55 5.83
N SER A 87 -22.50 24.62 6.56
CA SER A 87 -23.10 25.93 6.35
C SER A 87 -22.47 26.76 5.22
N LEU A 88 -21.31 26.35 4.73
CA LEU A 88 -20.54 27.02 3.70
C LEU A 88 -20.79 26.38 2.34
N SER A 89 -20.79 27.20 1.27
CA SER A 89 -20.76 26.69 -0.11
C SER A 89 -19.44 25.95 -0.41
N VAL A 90 -19.36 25.23 -1.54
CA VAL A 90 -18.10 24.63 -2.05
C VAL A 90 -17.03 25.71 -2.17
N TYR A 91 -17.35 26.86 -2.78
CA TYR A 91 -16.43 27.97 -2.88
C TYR A 91 -15.90 28.40 -1.51
N GLU A 92 -16.79 28.61 -0.54
CA GLU A 92 -16.41 29.06 0.80
C GLU A 92 -15.63 28.01 1.59
N ASN A 93 -15.95 26.73 1.39
CA ASN A 93 -15.16 25.63 1.95
C ASN A 93 -13.70 25.70 1.46
N ILE A 94 -13.49 25.83 0.14
CA ILE A 94 -12.16 25.92 -0.47
C ILE A 94 -11.46 27.23 -0.08
N ALA A 95 -12.19 28.36 -0.04
CA ALA A 95 -11.65 29.66 0.32
C ALA A 95 -11.28 29.78 1.81
N SER A 96 -11.85 28.96 2.69
CA SER A 96 -11.70 29.10 4.15
C SER A 96 -10.25 29.12 4.63
N PRO A 97 -9.34 28.22 4.24
CA PRO A 97 -7.95 28.27 4.67
C PRO A 97 -7.18 29.46 4.10
N LEU A 98 -7.53 29.94 2.91
CA LEU A 98 -6.91 31.11 2.28
C LEU A 98 -7.29 32.39 3.00
N ARG A 99 -8.58 32.52 3.40
CA ARG A 99 -9.07 33.68 4.17
C ARG A 99 -8.44 33.72 5.57
N LEU A 100 -8.22 32.57 6.17
CA LEU A 100 -7.59 32.44 7.49
C LEU A 100 -6.12 32.85 7.46
N ALA A 101 -5.41 32.49 6.41
CA ALA A 101 -3.99 32.81 6.25
C ALA A 101 -3.74 34.28 6.01
N ARG A 102 -4.68 35.00 5.35
CA ARG A 102 -4.59 36.43 5.00
C ARG A 102 -3.40 36.79 4.10
N ASP A 103 -2.87 35.80 3.36
CA ASP A 103 -1.68 35.97 2.52
C ASP A 103 -2.03 36.48 1.11
N LEU A 104 -3.30 36.41 0.72
CA LEU A 104 -3.78 36.75 -0.62
C LEU A 104 -4.89 37.82 -0.60
N PRO A 105 -4.88 38.75 -1.59
CA PRO A 105 -6.03 39.65 -1.81
C PRO A 105 -7.24 38.85 -2.31
N ARG A 106 -8.44 39.47 -2.23
CA ARG A 106 -9.71 38.81 -2.61
C ARG A 106 -9.69 38.20 -4.03
N ALA A 107 -9.13 38.91 -4.99
CA ALA A 107 -8.99 38.44 -6.37
C ALA A 107 -8.02 37.21 -6.48
N GLY A 108 -6.97 37.18 -5.65
CA GLY A 108 -6.05 36.04 -5.56
C GLY A 108 -6.73 34.81 -4.97
N ILE A 109 -7.56 34.99 -3.95
CA ILE A 109 -8.36 33.91 -3.36
C ILE A 109 -9.34 33.34 -4.41
N ASP A 110 -10.07 34.20 -5.13
CA ASP A 110 -11.03 33.77 -6.16
C ASP A 110 -10.34 32.94 -7.25
N ARG A 111 -9.22 33.44 -7.76
CA ARG A 111 -8.42 32.71 -8.76
C ARG A 111 -7.99 31.32 -8.23
N ARG A 112 -7.42 31.28 -7.03
CA ARG A 112 -6.92 30.02 -6.44
C ARG A 112 -8.04 29.02 -6.17
N VAL A 113 -9.20 29.47 -5.70
CA VAL A 113 -10.37 28.63 -5.48
C VAL A 113 -10.83 28.00 -6.80
N ARG A 114 -10.90 28.77 -7.89
CA ARG A 114 -11.30 28.25 -9.22
C ARG A 114 -10.28 27.27 -9.77
N GLU A 115 -8.98 27.58 -9.69
CA GLU A 115 -7.91 26.66 -10.11
C GLU A 115 -8.04 25.29 -9.45
N VAL A 116 -8.21 25.27 -8.12
CA VAL A 116 -8.30 24.01 -7.37
C VAL A 116 -9.63 23.30 -7.61
N ALA A 117 -10.72 24.07 -7.80
CA ALA A 117 -12.03 23.49 -8.11
C ALA A 117 -12.06 22.83 -9.49
N GLU A 118 -11.44 23.46 -10.51
CA GLU A 118 -11.29 22.89 -11.84
C GLU A 118 -10.43 21.63 -11.80
N LEU A 119 -9.31 21.65 -11.09
CA LEU A 119 -8.44 20.49 -10.90
C LEU A 119 -9.19 19.29 -10.28
N MET A 120 -10.12 19.56 -9.37
CA MET A 120 -10.96 18.53 -8.74
C MET A 120 -12.25 18.23 -9.52
N GLY A 121 -12.48 18.83 -10.69
CA GLY A 121 -13.69 18.64 -11.49
C GLY A 121 -14.96 19.02 -10.74
N ILE A 122 -14.92 20.09 -9.93
CA ILE A 122 -16.07 20.62 -9.15
C ILE A 122 -16.30 22.11 -9.40
N GLY A 123 -15.77 22.66 -10.52
CA GLY A 123 -15.92 24.08 -10.86
C GLY A 123 -17.37 24.53 -10.96
N ASP A 124 -18.24 23.70 -11.57
CA ASP A 124 -19.67 23.98 -11.72
C ASP A 124 -20.46 23.89 -10.42
N LEU A 125 -19.85 23.39 -9.34
CA LEU A 125 -20.50 23.14 -8.05
C LEU A 125 -20.18 24.22 -7.00
N LEU A 126 -19.39 25.23 -7.34
CA LEU A 126 -18.89 26.25 -6.40
C LEU A 126 -19.97 26.93 -5.57
N GLY A 127 -21.16 27.13 -6.13
CA GLY A 127 -22.29 27.72 -5.44
C GLY A 127 -23.07 26.81 -4.51
N ARG A 128 -22.90 25.50 -4.64
CA ARG A 128 -23.67 24.49 -3.87
C ARG A 128 -23.14 24.33 -2.46
N ARG A 129 -24.03 23.83 -1.57
CA ARG A 129 -23.67 23.44 -0.20
C ARG A 129 -23.37 21.94 -0.13
N PRO A 130 -22.61 21.46 0.87
CA PRO A 130 -22.30 20.03 1.02
C PRO A 130 -23.52 19.10 1.01
N ALA A 131 -24.66 19.52 1.56
CA ALA A 131 -25.90 18.74 1.56
C ALA A 131 -26.49 18.49 0.16
N GLU A 132 -26.09 19.29 -0.83
CA GLU A 132 -26.56 19.21 -2.23
C GLU A 132 -25.59 18.41 -3.11
N LEU A 133 -24.55 17.81 -2.51
CA LEU A 133 -23.47 17.10 -3.19
C LEU A 133 -23.55 15.60 -2.95
N SER A 134 -23.18 14.79 -3.95
CA SER A 134 -22.89 13.36 -3.75
C SER A 134 -21.68 13.16 -2.82
N GLY A 135 -21.52 11.97 -2.22
CA GLY A 135 -20.39 11.64 -1.37
C GLY A 135 -19.03 11.90 -2.04
N GLY A 136 -18.85 11.50 -3.31
CA GLY A 136 -17.65 11.77 -4.07
C GLY A 136 -17.39 13.28 -4.33
N GLN A 137 -18.46 14.08 -4.54
CA GLN A 137 -18.33 15.52 -4.70
C GLN A 137 -17.93 16.21 -3.38
N GLN A 138 -18.48 15.73 -2.25
CA GLN A 138 -18.08 16.20 -0.93
C GLN A 138 -16.62 15.87 -0.62
N GLN A 139 -16.16 14.69 -0.99
CA GLN A 139 -14.77 14.26 -0.82
C GLN A 139 -13.82 15.12 -1.66
N ARG A 140 -14.13 15.36 -2.94
CA ARG A 140 -13.36 16.27 -3.80
C ARG A 140 -13.31 17.68 -3.24
N THR A 141 -14.40 18.17 -2.64
CA THR A 141 -14.44 19.47 -1.96
C THR A 141 -13.48 19.50 -0.76
N ALA A 142 -13.42 18.43 0.04
CA ALA A 142 -12.50 18.34 1.18
C ALA A 142 -11.03 18.29 0.74
N ILE A 143 -10.72 17.55 -0.32
CA ILE A 143 -9.37 17.52 -0.92
C ILE A 143 -9.02 18.91 -1.48
N ALA A 144 -9.93 19.53 -2.26
CA ALA A 144 -9.75 20.85 -2.82
C ALA A 144 -9.41 21.90 -1.73
N ARG A 145 -10.14 21.85 -0.61
CA ARG A 145 -9.87 22.72 0.53
C ARG A 145 -8.45 22.53 1.11
N ALA A 146 -8.00 21.27 1.23
CA ALA A 146 -6.66 20.99 1.73
C ALA A 146 -5.57 21.47 0.77
N LEU A 147 -5.82 21.41 -0.54
CA LEU A 147 -4.90 21.82 -1.60
C LEU A 147 -4.93 23.34 -1.90
N ALA A 148 -5.94 24.04 -1.39
CA ALA A 148 -6.09 25.46 -1.67
C ALA A 148 -4.89 26.29 -1.21
N ARG A 149 -4.33 25.95 -0.03
CA ARG A 149 -3.19 26.64 0.55
C ARG A 149 -1.92 25.79 0.44
N PRO A 150 -0.77 26.35 0.04
CA PRO A 150 0.53 25.68 0.18
C PRO A 150 0.83 25.40 1.65
N VAL A 151 1.28 24.17 1.93
CA VAL A 151 1.68 23.74 3.27
C VAL A 151 2.99 22.94 3.18
N ASP A 152 3.74 22.87 4.27
CA ASP A 152 4.96 22.07 4.32
C ASP A 152 4.66 20.57 4.31
N VAL A 153 3.58 20.15 4.99
CA VAL A 153 3.15 18.75 5.09
C VAL A 153 1.68 18.61 4.72
N LEU A 154 1.39 17.76 3.76
CA LEU A 154 0.03 17.38 3.35
C LEU A 154 -0.22 15.91 3.73
N LEU A 155 -1.27 15.67 4.49
CA LEU A 155 -1.66 14.35 4.99
C LEU A 155 -2.99 13.94 4.36
N LEU A 156 -2.98 12.83 3.65
CA LEU A 156 -4.15 12.29 2.93
C LEU A 156 -4.47 10.90 3.50
N ASP A 157 -5.46 10.81 4.37
CA ASP A 157 -5.83 9.58 5.06
C ASP A 157 -6.92 8.84 4.27
N GLU A 158 -6.53 7.81 3.51
CA GLU A 158 -7.38 7.02 2.63
C GLU A 158 -8.31 7.89 1.74
N PRO A 159 -7.77 8.87 1.01
CA PRO A 159 -8.58 9.92 0.40
C PRO A 159 -9.46 9.45 -0.77
N LEU A 160 -9.27 8.23 -1.28
CA LEU A 160 -10.04 7.68 -2.40
C LEU A 160 -10.91 6.47 -2.02
N ALA A 161 -10.95 6.07 -0.74
CA ALA A 161 -11.61 4.83 -0.29
C ALA A 161 -13.13 4.79 -0.58
N ASN A 162 -13.81 5.94 -0.53
CA ASN A 162 -15.27 6.03 -0.66
C ASN A 162 -15.75 6.45 -2.06
N LEU A 163 -14.90 6.35 -3.08
CA LEU A 163 -15.23 6.72 -4.45
C LEU A 163 -15.58 5.50 -5.30
N ASP A 164 -16.45 5.70 -6.28
CA ASP A 164 -16.67 4.72 -7.33
C ASP A 164 -15.39 4.49 -8.16
N PHE A 165 -15.32 3.35 -8.85
CA PHE A 165 -14.12 2.91 -9.57
C PHE A 165 -13.65 3.94 -10.60
N LYS A 166 -14.55 4.46 -11.45
CA LYS A 166 -14.18 5.38 -12.53
C LYS A 166 -13.60 6.69 -11.99
N LEU A 167 -14.24 7.23 -10.97
CA LEU A 167 -13.82 8.47 -10.34
C LEU A 167 -12.50 8.28 -9.57
N ARG A 168 -12.32 7.12 -8.93
CA ARG A 168 -11.08 6.77 -8.22
C ARG A 168 -9.90 6.74 -9.20
N GLU A 169 -10.05 6.09 -10.35
CA GLU A 169 -9.00 6.04 -11.38
C GLU A 169 -8.63 7.43 -11.90
N GLN A 170 -9.63 8.26 -12.19
CA GLN A 170 -9.40 9.63 -12.65
C GLN A 170 -8.65 10.46 -11.60
N LEU A 171 -9.14 10.49 -10.36
CA LEU A 171 -8.52 11.27 -9.29
C LEU A 171 -7.13 10.75 -8.93
N ARG A 172 -6.89 9.44 -9.05
CA ARG A 172 -5.56 8.85 -8.84
C ARG A 172 -4.55 9.42 -9.84
N ALA A 173 -4.92 9.48 -11.13
CA ALA A 173 -4.08 10.07 -12.16
C ALA A 173 -3.82 11.57 -11.92
N ASP A 174 -4.86 12.32 -11.55
CA ASP A 174 -4.78 13.76 -11.27
C ASP A 174 -3.88 14.03 -10.06
N LEU A 175 -4.06 13.31 -8.95
CA LEU A 175 -3.24 13.44 -7.75
C LEU A 175 -1.78 13.07 -8.01
N ARG A 176 -1.54 12.00 -8.79
CA ARG A 176 -0.17 11.62 -9.18
C ARG A 176 0.52 12.74 -9.93
N SER A 177 -0.13 13.29 -10.95
CA SER A 177 0.40 14.41 -11.73
C SER A 177 0.66 15.64 -10.87
N MET A 178 -0.27 15.98 -9.97
CA MET A 178 -0.18 17.15 -9.10
C MET A 178 0.99 17.06 -8.10
N PHE A 179 1.22 15.88 -7.53
CA PHE A 179 2.27 15.70 -6.52
C PHE A 179 3.63 15.36 -7.11
N GLN A 180 3.69 15.09 -8.41
CA GLN A 180 4.95 14.94 -9.12
C GLN A 180 5.72 16.26 -9.10
N GLY A 181 6.84 16.31 -8.37
CA GLY A 181 7.62 17.55 -8.18
C GLY A 181 7.06 18.52 -7.13
N SER A 182 6.10 18.10 -6.30
CA SER A 182 5.62 18.91 -5.18
C SER A 182 6.77 19.32 -4.25
N SER A 183 6.79 20.58 -3.84
CA SER A 183 7.73 21.05 -2.80
C SER A 183 7.30 20.64 -1.39
N SER A 184 6.03 20.31 -1.17
CA SER A 184 5.51 19.81 0.11
C SER A 184 5.87 18.35 0.33
N VAL A 185 5.99 17.92 1.58
CA VAL A 185 5.98 16.49 1.94
C VAL A 185 4.54 16.02 1.91
N VAL A 186 4.21 15.07 1.05
CA VAL A 186 2.87 14.50 0.93
C VAL A 186 2.89 13.07 1.45
N LEU A 187 2.16 12.81 2.54
CA LEU A 187 1.99 11.47 3.09
C LEU A 187 0.58 10.97 2.77
N TYR A 188 0.49 9.95 1.95
CA TYR A 188 -0.76 9.37 1.47
C TYR A 188 -0.95 7.97 2.06
N SER A 189 -1.94 7.78 2.93
CA SER A 189 -2.23 6.46 3.48
C SER A 189 -3.24 5.69 2.64
N THR A 190 -3.03 4.39 2.54
CA THR A 190 -3.99 3.46 1.94
C THR A 190 -3.91 2.08 2.60
N ALA A 191 -5.04 1.35 2.59
CA ALA A 191 -5.07 -0.06 2.91
C ALA A 191 -5.05 -0.93 1.63
N ASP A 192 -5.18 -0.31 0.45
CA ASP A 192 -5.18 -0.99 -0.86
C ASP A 192 -3.76 -1.04 -1.45
N PRO A 193 -3.12 -2.22 -1.51
CA PRO A 193 -1.78 -2.35 -2.09
C PRO A 193 -1.73 -2.02 -3.59
N ALA A 194 -2.83 -2.24 -4.32
CA ALA A 194 -2.89 -1.91 -5.74
C ALA A 194 -2.79 -0.40 -5.98
N GLU A 195 -3.31 0.39 -5.04
CA GLU A 195 -3.20 1.84 -5.07
C GLU A 195 -1.74 2.29 -4.95
N ALA A 196 -0.99 1.73 -3.99
CA ALA A 196 0.43 2.03 -3.82
C ALA A 196 1.26 1.65 -5.06
N LEU A 197 1.00 0.47 -5.62
CA LEU A 197 1.66 0.02 -6.86
C LEU A 197 1.37 0.95 -8.05
N THR A 198 0.15 1.47 -8.15
CA THR A 198 -0.25 2.39 -9.23
C THR A 198 0.41 3.76 -9.10
N PHE A 199 0.52 4.30 -7.88
CA PHE A 199 1.23 5.57 -7.65
C PHE A 199 2.73 5.44 -7.91
N ALA A 200 3.31 4.26 -7.71
CA ALA A 200 4.74 3.96 -7.89
C ALA A 200 5.63 5.01 -7.19
N ALA A 201 5.26 5.39 -5.98
CA ALA A 201 5.99 6.33 -5.13
C ALA A 201 6.75 5.58 -4.03
N PRO A 202 7.77 6.20 -3.41
CA PRO A 202 8.40 5.67 -2.20
C PRO A 202 7.34 5.29 -1.17
N THR A 203 7.49 4.12 -0.56
CA THR A 203 6.44 3.52 0.26
C THR A 203 6.99 3.12 1.63
N VAL A 204 6.26 3.50 2.66
CA VAL A 204 6.43 3.06 4.05
C VAL A 204 5.40 1.99 4.32
N VAL A 205 5.84 0.80 4.70
CA VAL A 205 4.95 -0.27 5.18
C VAL A 205 4.86 -0.19 6.70
N LEU A 206 3.65 0.03 7.20
CA LEU A 206 3.34 0.09 8.62
C LEU A 206 2.58 -1.15 9.07
N GLY A 207 2.94 -1.71 10.21
CA GLY A 207 2.24 -2.84 10.83
C GLY A 207 2.39 -2.81 12.34
N GLU A 208 1.28 -2.97 13.07
CA GLU A 208 1.25 -3.01 14.54
C GLU A 208 1.95 -1.81 15.19
N GLY A 209 1.72 -0.61 14.64
CA GLY A 209 2.30 0.63 15.14
C GLY A 209 3.80 0.79 14.91
N ARG A 210 4.44 -0.05 14.07
CA ARG A 210 5.87 0.00 13.75
C ARG A 210 6.10 0.13 12.25
N VAL A 211 7.20 0.78 11.87
CA VAL A 211 7.69 0.74 10.48
C VAL A 211 8.24 -0.66 10.22
N ARG A 212 7.67 -1.35 9.25
CA ARG A 212 8.12 -2.69 8.84
C ARG A 212 9.16 -2.62 7.73
N HIS A 213 9.01 -1.66 6.83
CA HIS A 213 9.99 -1.40 5.76
C HIS A 213 9.74 -0.04 5.10
N VAL A 214 10.77 0.49 4.46
CA VAL A 214 10.72 1.70 3.62
C VAL A 214 11.49 1.41 2.34
N GLY A 215 10.88 1.70 1.19
CA GLY A 215 11.54 1.47 -0.12
C GLY A 215 10.61 1.68 -1.29
N GLU A 216 11.07 1.29 -2.47
CA GLU A 216 10.29 1.29 -3.70
C GLU A 216 9.26 0.17 -3.68
N VAL A 217 7.98 0.51 -3.89
CA VAL A 217 6.88 -0.45 -3.76
C VAL A 217 7.00 -1.64 -4.72
N ALA A 218 7.47 -1.40 -5.96
CA ALA A 218 7.63 -2.45 -6.95
C ALA A 218 8.68 -3.49 -6.53
N GLU A 219 9.79 -3.04 -5.91
CA GLU A 219 10.81 -3.93 -5.37
C GLU A 219 10.29 -4.73 -4.18
N MET A 220 9.62 -4.06 -3.23
CA MET A 220 9.00 -4.71 -2.08
C MET A 220 7.92 -5.72 -2.48
N TYR A 221 7.19 -5.42 -3.56
CA TYR A 221 6.20 -6.35 -4.11
C TYR A 221 6.87 -7.57 -4.74
N ALA A 222 7.88 -7.37 -5.59
CA ALA A 222 8.58 -8.46 -6.26
C ALA A 222 9.44 -9.28 -5.29
N ARG A 223 10.06 -8.62 -4.31
CA ARG A 223 11.03 -9.22 -3.37
C ARG A 223 10.79 -8.74 -1.94
N PRO A 224 9.68 -9.15 -1.32
CA PRO A 224 9.36 -8.69 0.05
C PRO A 224 10.45 -9.11 1.04
N PRO A 225 10.99 -8.19 1.85
CA PRO A 225 12.04 -8.52 2.82
C PRO A 225 11.53 -9.32 4.02
N THR A 226 10.23 -9.22 4.32
CA THR A 226 9.59 -9.96 5.41
C THR A 226 8.19 -10.40 5.04
N LEU A 227 7.68 -11.42 5.73
CA LEU A 227 6.28 -11.88 5.60
C LEU A 227 5.28 -10.74 5.86
N ALA A 228 5.56 -9.87 6.83
CA ALA A 228 4.72 -8.72 7.13
C ALA A 228 4.62 -7.74 5.94
N VAL A 229 5.71 -7.49 5.24
CA VAL A 229 5.73 -6.66 4.02
C VAL A 229 5.00 -7.35 2.88
N ALA A 230 5.24 -8.65 2.68
CA ALA A 230 4.56 -9.44 1.66
C ALA A 230 3.03 -9.42 1.86
N ALA A 231 2.58 -9.61 3.12
CA ALA A 231 1.17 -9.60 3.49
C ALA A 231 0.53 -8.22 3.31
N ALA A 232 1.23 -7.13 3.68
CA ALA A 232 0.73 -5.77 3.53
C ALA A 232 0.58 -5.34 2.06
N LEU A 233 1.29 -5.99 1.15
CA LEU A 233 1.27 -5.73 -0.29
C LEU A 233 0.54 -6.80 -1.09
N SER A 234 -0.33 -7.60 -0.47
CA SER A 234 -1.13 -8.64 -1.14
C SER A 234 -2.62 -8.43 -0.92
N ASP A 235 -3.35 -8.30 -2.02
CA ASP A 235 -4.80 -8.33 -2.08
C ASP A 235 -5.23 -9.18 -3.29
N PRO A 236 -5.93 -10.30 -3.10
CA PRO A 236 -6.32 -10.91 -1.81
C PRO A 236 -5.14 -11.31 -0.92
N PRO A 237 -5.40 -11.63 0.37
CA PRO A 237 -4.37 -12.04 1.31
C PRO A 237 -3.51 -13.20 0.79
N LEU A 238 -2.25 -13.24 1.20
CA LEU A 238 -1.33 -14.32 0.88
C LEU A 238 -1.86 -15.67 1.35
N ASN A 239 -1.64 -16.69 0.54
CA ASN A 239 -1.71 -18.08 0.98
C ASN A 239 -0.44 -18.40 1.75
N LEU A 240 -0.60 -18.98 2.95
CA LEU A 240 0.51 -19.39 3.80
C LEU A 240 0.49 -20.92 3.97
N LEU A 241 1.58 -21.58 3.66
CA LEU A 241 1.74 -23.02 3.75
C LEU A 241 2.93 -23.34 4.66
N PRO A 242 2.80 -24.31 5.58
CA PRO A 242 3.92 -24.75 6.39
C PRO A 242 4.89 -25.56 5.53
N GLY A 243 6.17 -25.39 5.75
CA GLY A 243 7.22 -26.15 5.07
C GLY A 243 8.42 -26.38 5.97
N VAL A 244 9.34 -27.20 5.47
CA VAL A 244 10.62 -27.49 6.12
C VAL A 244 11.74 -27.40 5.10
N VAL A 245 12.79 -26.68 5.42
CA VAL A 245 14.03 -26.71 4.62
C VAL A 245 14.95 -27.76 5.18
N ARG A 246 15.41 -28.67 4.32
CA ARG A 246 16.36 -29.73 4.66
C ARG A 246 17.27 -30.02 3.47
N ALA A 247 18.57 -30.05 3.68
CA ALA A 247 19.57 -30.41 2.66
C ALA A 247 19.36 -29.65 1.31
N GLY A 248 19.15 -28.34 1.36
CA GLY A 248 18.95 -27.52 0.16
C GLY A 248 17.61 -27.74 -0.57
N ARG A 249 16.66 -28.39 0.05
CA ARG A 249 15.30 -28.61 -0.48
C ARG A 249 14.24 -28.08 0.47
N VAL A 250 13.16 -27.59 -0.09
CA VAL A 250 11.95 -27.23 0.65
C VAL A 250 10.96 -28.37 0.51
N GLU A 251 10.45 -28.86 1.63
CA GLU A 251 9.37 -29.85 1.71
C GLU A 251 8.09 -29.18 2.19
N CYS A 252 6.98 -29.40 1.49
CA CYS A 252 5.67 -28.85 1.80
C CYS A 252 4.57 -29.82 1.37
N LEU A 253 3.71 -30.26 2.31
CA LEU A 253 2.53 -31.09 2.05
C LEU A 253 2.80 -32.31 1.17
N GLY A 254 3.95 -33.00 1.35
CA GLY A 254 4.35 -34.17 0.59
C GLY A 254 5.00 -33.88 -0.78
N THR A 255 5.15 -32.63 -1.14
CA THR A 255 5.92 -32.18 -2.30
C THR A 255 7.29 -31.68 -1.88
N SER A 256 8.30 -31.75 -2.76
CA SER A 256 9.65 -31.26 -2.49
C SER A 256 10.24 -30.60 -3.72
N PHE A 257 10.88 -29.45 -3.53
CA PHE A 257 11.52 -28.68 -4.59
C PHE A 257 12.86 -28.11 -4.12
N PRO A 258 13.79 -27.75 -5.03
CA PRO A 258 15.02 -27.10 -4.65
C PRO A 258 14.76 -25.80 -3.88
N ALA A 259 15.47 -25.57 -2.79
CA ALA A 259 15.38 -24.29 -2.08
C ALA A 259 15.87 -23.18 -3.01
N PRO A 260 15.12 -22.06 -3.14
CA PRO A 260 15.60 -20.93 -3.90
C PRO A 260 16.90 -20.40 -3.27
N PRO A 261 17.83 -19.82 -4.07
CA PRO A 261 19.10 -19.35 -3.57
C PRO A 261 18.91 -18.26 -2.50
N ALA A 262 19.73 -18.28 -1.46
CA ALA A 262 19.73 -17.25 -0.44
C ALA A 262 20.12 -15.89 -1.06
N HIS A 263 19.39 -14.84 -0.74
CA HIS A 263 19.81 -13.47 -1.04
C HIS A 263 20.47 -12.88 0.20
N PRO A 264 21.73 -12.44 0.11
CA PRO A 264 22.32 -11.71 1.20
C PRO A 264 21.51 -10.41 1.42
N PRO A 265 21.17 -10.05 2.65
CA PRO A 265 20.60 -8.74 2.95
C PRO A 265 21.61 -7.67 2.50
N ALA A 266 21.14 -6.57 1.94
CA ALA A 266 21.98 -5.51 1.32
C ALA A 266 23.04 -4.89 2.24
N HIS A 267 23.11 -5.25 3.52
CA HIS A 267 24.01 -4.71 4.53
C HIS A 267 24.54 -5.73 5.55
N SER A 268 24.58 -7.02 5.23
CA SER A 268 25.26 -7.99 6.10
C SER A 268 26.48 -8.59 5.38
N PRO A 269 27.62 -8.73 6.08
CA PRO A 269 28.76 -9.47 5.52
C PRO A 269 28.29 -10.90 5.19
N ALA A 270 28.80 -11.42 4.06
CA ALA A 270 28.49 -12.75 3.58
C ALA A 270 28.64 -13.77 4.74
N GLN A 271 27.52 -14.25 5.23
CA GLN A 271 27.50 -15.44 6.07
C GLN A 271 27.42 -16.63 5.13
N ASP A 272 28.21 -17.65 5.43
CA ASP A 272 28.27 -18.89 4.69
C ASP A 272 26.87 -19.43 4.40
N ASP A 273 26.65 -19.90 3.16
CA ASP A 273 25.42 -20.41 2.62
C ASP A 273 24.86 -21.56 3.53
N PRO A 274 23.82 -21.33 4.34
CA PRO A 274 23.33 -22.33 5.28
C PRO A 274 22.56 -23.49 4.59
N ALA A 275 22.54 -23.49 3.25
CA ALA A 275 21.66 -24.38 2.49
C ALA A 275 22.20 -25.81 2.32
N GLN A 276 23.44 -26.13 2.68
CA GLN A 276 24.00 -27.40 2.27
C GLN A 276 24.04 -28.52 3.34
N ASP A 277 24.11 -28.25 4.65
CA ASP A 277 24.18 -29.35 5.67
C ASP A 277 23.61 -28.95 7.06
N GLY A 278 22.71 -27.97 7.14
CA GLY A 278 22.10 -27.55 8.40
C GLY A 278 20.99 -28.50 8.90
N PRO A 279 20.62 -28.40 10.20
CA PRO A 279 19.44 -29.10 10.73
C PRO A 279 18.18 -28.66 10.00
N ALA A 280 17.15 -29.50 9.98
CA ALA A 280 15.84 -29.17 9.41
C ALA A 280 15.31 -27.87 10.04
N GLN A 281 14.90 -26.93 9.21
CA GLN A 281 14.39 -25.63 9.64
C GLN A 281 12.95 -25.46 9.19
N ASP A 282 12.06 -25.16 10.14
CA ASP A 282 10.67 -24.84 9.83
C ASP A 282 10.56 -23.48 9.12
N VAL A 283 9.72 -23.42 8.11
CA VAL A 283 9.54 -22.25 7.25
C VAL A 283 8.08 -22.02 6.93
N VAL A 284 7.76 -20.78 6.57
CA VAL A 284 6.46 -20.39 6.01
C VAL A 284 6.64 -20.11 4.52
N LEU A 285 5.93 -20.86 3.70
CA LEU A 285 5.82 -20.59 2.27
C LEU A 285 4.65 -19.67 2.02
N ALA A 286 4.87 -18.60 1.30
CA ALA A 286 3.83 -17.65 0.96
C ALA A 286 3.69 -17.55 -0.55
N VAL A 287 2.44 -17.59 -1.05
CA VAL A 287 2.12 -17.43 -2.47
C VAL A 287 0.91 -16.52 -2.65
N ARG A 288 0.97 -15.65 -3.65
CA ARG A 288 -0.17 -14.81 -3.99
C ARG A 288 -1.26 -15.60 -4.69
N PRO A 289 -2.55 -15.30 -4.46
CA PRO A 289 -3.67 -16.02 -5.04
C PRO A 289 -3.65 -16.12 -6.57
N HIS A 290 -3.17 -15.12 -7.29
CA HIS A 290 -3.07 -15.12 -8.74
C HIS A 290 -1.94 -15.99 -9.32
N HIS A 291 -1.06 -16.52 -8.46
CA HIS A 291 -0.04 -17.51 -8.84
C HIS A 291 -0.49 -18.95 -8.56
N VAL A 292 -1.71 -19.14 -8.06
CA VAL A 292 -2.32 -20.46 -7.90
C VAL A 292 -3.20 -20.73 -9.10
N THR A 293 -2.95 -21.83 -9.79
CA THR A 293 -3.73 -22.27 -10.97
C THR A 293 -4.47 -23.57 -10.72
N ILE A 294 -5.54 -23.80 -11.49
CA ILE A 294 -6.41 -24.99 -11.40
C ILE A 294 -6.47 -25.65 -12.77
N GLY A 295 -6.57 -26.98 -12.80
CA GLY A 295 -6.82 -27.75 -14.02
C GLY A 295 -5.60 -28.03 -14.89
N GLY A 296 -4.40 -27.61 -14.48
CA GLY A 296 -3.17 -27.96 -15.17
C GLY A 296 -1.97 -27.19 -14.64
N GLY A 297 -0.88 -27.90 -14.34
CA GLY A 297 0.42 -27.35 -13.98
C GLY A 297 1.42 -27.55 -15.11
N GLY A 298 2.34 -26.59 -15.31
CA GLY A 298 3.50 -26.75 -16.18
C GLY A 298 4.53 -27.74 -15.59
N PRO A 299 5.58 -28.07 -16.33
CA PRO A 299 6.69 -28.86 -15.81
C PRO A 299 7.30 -28.21 -14.56
N GLY A 300 7.44 -29.00 -13.49
CA GLY A 300 8.05 -28.52 -12.23
C GLY A 300 7.12 -27.79 -11.27
N THR A 301 5.84 -27.63 -11.58
CA THR A 301 4.85 -27.06 -10.64
C THR A 301 4.55 -28.01 -9.50
N LEU A 302 4.32 -27.47 -8.32
CA LEU A 302 3.85 -28.24 -7.16
C LEU A 302 2.34 -28.46 -7.30
N ALA A 303 1.89 -29.68 -7.05
CA ALA A 303 0.50 -30.08 -7.13
C ALA A 303 -0.05 -30.38 -5.74
N PHE A 304 -1.13 -29.72 -5.36
CA PHE A 304 -1.78 -29.89 -4.07
C PHE A 304 -3.24 -30.34 -4.27
N PRO A 305 -3.56 -31.60 -3.94
CA PRO A 305 -4.95 -32.05 -3.92
C PRO A 305 -5.79 -31.19 -2.96
N ALA A 306 -6.94 -30.74 -3.43
CA ALA A 306 -7.79 -29.82 -2.71
C ALA A 306 -9.28 -30.10 -2.93
N GLU A 307 -10.12 -29.68 -1.99
CA GLU A 307 -11.56 -29.64 -2.10
C GLU A 307 -12.03 -28.19 -2.29
N ILE A 308 -12.94 -27.97 -3.22
CA ILE A 308 -13.53 -26.66 -3.45
C ILE A 308 -14.54 -26.36 -2.34
N ARG A 309 -14.33 -25.26 -1.61
CA ARG A 309 -15.23 -24.84 -0.54
C ARG A 309 -16.22 -23.76 -0.98
N LEU A 310 -15.74 -22.82 -1.79
CA LEU A 310 -16.52 -21.67 -2.26
C LEU A 310 -15.89 -21.10 -3.54
N ALA A 311 -16.71 -20.61 -4.45
CA ALA A 311 -16.30 -19.83 -5.61
C ALA A 311 -17.02 -18.49 -5.60
N GLU A 312 -16.27 -17.40 -5.52
CA GLU A 312 -16.77 -16.03 -5.55
C GLU A 312 -16.48 -15.42 -6.91
N VAL A 313 -17.52 -15.04 -7.65
CA VAL A 313 -17.39 -14.47 -9.00
C VAL A 313 -17.60 -12.97 -8.94
N THR A 314 -16.59 -12.20 -9.35
CA THR A 314 -16.64 -10.72 -9.37
C THR A 314 -16.83 -10.14 -10.77
N GLY A 315 -17.02 -10.98 -11.78
CA GLY A 315 -17.13 -10.58 -13.19
C GLY A 315 -15.78 -10.47 -13.91
N SER A 316 -14.77 -9.91 -13.29
CA SER A 316 -13.39 -9.84 -13.82
C SER A 316 -12.51 -11.01 -13.38
N ALA A 317 -12.79 -11.60 -12.23
CA ALA A 317 -12.07 -12.72 -11.65
C ALA A 317 -13.01 -13.66 -10.89
N THR A 318 -12.55 -14.89 -10.70
CA THR A 318 -13.15 -15.88 -9.81
C THR A 318 -12.17 -16.20 -8.69
N PHE A 319 -12.58 -15.96 -7.44
CA PHE A 319 -11.81 -16.36 -6.27
C PHE A 319 -12.29 -17.73 -5.81
N LEU A 320 -11.39 -18.70 -5.88
CA LEU A 320 -11.70 -20.07 -5.53
C LEU A 320 -11.06 -20.41 -4.19
N HIS A 321 -11.91 -20.64 -3.19
CA HIS A 321 -11.48 -21.04 -1.85
C HIS A 321 -11.36 -22.55 -1.79
N LEU A 322 -10.18 -23.02 -1.47
CA LEU A 322 -9.78 -24.42 -1.47
C LEU A 322 -9.40 -24.87 -0.06
N LEU A 323 -9.67 -26.12 0.24
CA LEU A 323 -9.24 -26.80 1.46
C LEU A 323 -8.22 -27.89 1.11
N LEU A 324 -6.98 -27.74 1.55
CA LEU A 324 -5.88 -28.68 1.36
C LEU A 324 -5.74 -29.55 2.60
N ALA A 325 -5.52 -30.86 2.39
CA ALA A 325 -5.32 -31.83 3.47
C ALA A 325 -6.37 -31.72 4.62
N GLY A 326 -7.58 -31.27 4.30
CA GLY A 326 -8.70 -31.15 5.25
C GLY A 326 -8.56 -30.03 6.29
N ARG A 327 -7.52 -29.19 6.24
CA ARG A 327 -7.26 -28.18 7.28
C ARG A 327 -6.65 -26.85 6.82
N LEU A 328 -5.97 -26.80 5.68
CA LEU A 328 -5.30 -25.59 5.20
C LEU A 328 -6.14 -24.91 4.14
N HIS A 329 -6.39 -23.62 4.31
CA HIS A 329 -7.09 -22.81 3.34
C HIS A 329 -6.11 -22.23 2.32
N LEU A 330 -6.50 -22.31 1.04
CA LEU A 330 -5.78 -21.71 -0.07
C LEU A 330 -6.78 -21.00 -0.97
N VAL A 331 -6.45 -19.82 -1.44
CA VAL A 331 -7.27 -19.04 -2.38
C VAL A 331 -6.56 -19.00 -3.73
N ALA A 332 -7.26 -19.35 -4.80
CA ALA A 332 -6.81 -19.10 -6.17
C ALA A 332 -7.60 -17.93 -6.76
N GLN A 333 -6.93 -17.01 -7.43
CA GLN A 333 -7.55 -15.93 -8.20
C GLN A 333 -7.43 -16.25 -9.68
N LEU A 334 -8.53 -16.68 -10.28
CA LEU A 334 -8.61 -17.10 -11.67
C LEU A 334 -9.17 -15.97 -12.54
N PRO A 335 -8.69 -15.78 -13.77
CA PRO A 335 -9.20 -14.74 -14.65
C PRO A 335 -10.62 -15.06 -15.13
N GLY A 336 -11.45 -14.03 -15.22
CA GLY A 336 -12.81 -14.11 -15.76
C GLY A 336 -13.79 -14.85 -14.85
N THR A 337 -14.95 -15.17 -15.43
CA THR A 337 -16.02 -15.91 -14.76
C THR A 337 -15.86 -17.40 -14.99
N GLN A 338 -15.58 -18.15 -13.93
CA GLN A 338 -15.49 -19.60 -13.95
C GLN A 338 -16.44 -20.19 -12.91
N LEU A 339 -17.19 -21.21 -13.27
CA LEU A 339 -18.15 -21.86 -12.38
C LEU A 339 -17.54 -23.12 -11.80
N PHE A 340 -17.64 -23.25 -10.50
CA PHE A 340 -17.17 -24.42 -9.74
C PHE A 340 -18.25 -24.88 -8.78
N VAL A 341 -18.28 -26.16 -8.48
CA VAL A 341 -19.25 -26.78 -7.56
C VAL A 341 -18.55 -27.01 -6.21
N PRO A 342 -19.06 -26.44 -5.12
CA PRO A 342 -18.55 -26.72 -3.77
C PRO A 342 -18.63 -28.21 -3.44
N GLY A 343 -17.58 -28.75 -2.80
CA GLY A 343 -17.42 -30.15 -2.46
C GLY A 343 -16.72 -31.00 -3.55
N GLU A 344 -16.52 -30.47 -4.74
CA GLU A 344 -15.76 -31.17 -5.77
C GLU A 344 -14.25 -31.18 -5.43
N SER A 345 -13.61 -32.29 -5.79
CA SER A 345 -12.15 -32.42 -5.69
C SER A 345 -11.48 -31.78 -6.89
N THR A 346 -10.39 -31.07 -6.64
CA THR A 346 -9.55 -30.47 -7.66
C THR A 346 -8.08 -30.58 -7.28
N THR A 347 -7.20 -30.06 -8.14
CA THR A 347 -5.78 -29.91 -7.83
C THR A 347 -5.37 -28.47 -8.04
N ALA A 348 -4.81 -27.85 -7.02
CA ALA A 348 -4.17 -26.54 -7.10
C ALA A 348 -2.69 -26.73 -7.50
N PHE A 349 -2.22 -25.90 -8.42
CA PHE A 349 -0.85 -25.92 -8.90
C PHE A 349 -0.17 -24.59 -8.55
N VAL A 350 1.07 -24.65 -8.11
CA VAL A 350 1.92 -23.51 -7.79
C VAL A 350 3.29 -23.70 -8.39
N ASP A 351 3.76 -22.71 -9.14
CA ASP A 351 5.14 -22.70 -9.62
C ASP A 351 6.07 -22.28 -8.44
N PRO A 352 7.10 -23.10 -8.10
CA PRO A 352 8.07 -22.74 -7.06
C PRO A 352 8.72 -21.37 -7.23
N ALA A 353 8.86 -20.87 -8.46
CA ALA A 353 9.40 -19.55 -8.75
C ALA A 353 8.57 -18.40 -8.17
N HIS A 354 7.29 -18.63 -7.85
CA HIS A 354 6.39 -17.64 -7.27
C HIS A 354 6.23 -17.80 -5.74
N LEU A 355 6.95 -18.73 -5.13
CA LEU A 355 6.94 -18.93 -3.69
C LEU A 355 7.95 -18.01 -3.01
N PHE A 356 7.50 -17.34 -1.96
CA PHE A 356 8.38 -16.71 -0.99
C PHE A 356 8.58 -17.65 0.18
N VAL A 357 9.82 -17.76 0.67
CA VAL A 357 10.16 -18.59 1.82
C VAL A 357 10.62 -17.70 2.97
N PHE A 358 9.93 -17.79 4.09
CA PHE A 358 10.21 -17.01 5.29
C PHE A 358 10.53 -17.96 6.46
N ASP A 359 11.36 -17.50 7.40
CA ASP A 359 11.57 -18.19 8.67
C ASP A 359 10.32 -18.09 9.57
N GLU A 360 10.33 -18.79 10.70
CA GLU A 360 9.25 -18.76 11.69
C GLU A 360 8.98 -17.37 12.25
N ASN A 361 9.97 -16.46 12.25
CA ASN A 361 9.86 -15.09 12.72
C ASN A 361 9.38 -14.13 11.60
N GLY A 362 9.15 -14.65 10.39
CA GLY A 362 8.73 -13.89 9.24
C GLY A 362 9.86 -13.15 8.52
N GLY A 363 11.11 -13.41 8.87
CA GLY A 363 12.28 -12.97 8.11
C GLY A 363 12.41 -13.75 6.80
N ARG A 364 12.86 -13.13 5.71
CA ARG A 364 13.04 -13.82 4.44
C ARG A 364 14.28 -14.68 4.49
N LEU A 365 14.12 -15.99 4.27
CA LEU A 365 15.23 -16.95 4.23
C LEU A 365 15.82 -17.10 2.84
N LEU A 366 14.97 -17.13 1.79
CA LEU A 366 15.38 -17.57 0.47
C LEU A 366 14.78 -16.61 -0.59
N ALA A 367 15.54 -16.33 -1.63
CA ALA A 367 15.07 -15.57 -2.78
C ALA A 367 14.19 -16.46 -3.66
N ALA A 368 13.05 -15.96 -4.12
CA ALA A 368 12.41 -16.53 -5.29
C ALA A 368 13.41 -16.47 -6.45
N SER A 369 13.57 -17.55 -7.20
CA SER A 369 14.42 -17.56 -8.39
C SER A 369 13.96 -16.45 -9.30
N ALA A 370 14.87 -15.53 -9.63
CA ALA A 370 14.56 -14.48 -10.57
C ALA A 370 14.21 -15.12 -11.91
N VAL A 371 12.96 -15.02 -12.32
CA VAL A 371 12.60 -15.26 -13.72
C VAL A 371 13.26 -14.13 -14.51
N SER A 372 14.46 -14.41 -15.01
CA SER A 372 15.08 -13.68 -16.10
C SER A 372 14.26 -13.95 -17.34
N ALA A 373 13.44 -13.02 -17.75
CA ALA A 373 13.07 -12.84 -19.15
C ALA A 373 12.14 -11.61 -19.28
N VAL A 374 12.69 -10.44 -19.15
CA VAL A 374 12.26 -9.40 -20.09
C VAL A 374 12.98 -9.72 -21.40
N SER A 375 12.30 -10.50 -22.24
CA SER A 375 12.67 -10.61 -23.65
C SER A 375 12.62 -9.19 -24.21
N THR A 376 13.76 -8.63 -24.49
CA THR A 376 13.90 -7.49 -25.40
C THR A 376 13.29 -7.90 -26.73
N ALA A 377 12.03 -7.51 -26.95
CA ALA A 377 11.46 -7.53 -28.28
C ALA A 377 12.31 -6.60 -29.14
N SER A 378 13.11 -7.22 -29.99
CA SER A 378 13.82 -6.60 -31.10
C SER A 378 12.85 -5.71 -31.87
N THR A 379 13.16 -4.42 -31.91
CA THR A 379 12.63 -3.49 -32.89
C THR A 379 13.04 -3.99 -34.27
N ALA A 380 12.12 -4.69 -34.95
CA ALA A 380 12.21 -4.87 -36.39
C ALA A 380 11.81 -3.53 -37.03
N GLU A 381 12.79 -2.85 -37.59
CA GLU A 381 12.58 -1.78 -38.56
C GLU A 381 11.69 -2.31 -39.69
N VAL A 382 10.52 -1.72 -39.84
CA VAL A 382 9.70 -1.87 -41.02
C VAL A 382 10.16 -0.78 -41.97
N ASP A 383 10.98 -1.17 -42.93
CA ASP A 383 11.30 -0.38 -44.11
C ASP A 383 10.02 -0.16 -44.95
N LEU A 384 9.54 1.07 -44.97
CA LEU A 384 8.48 1.53 -45.89
C LEU A 384 9.15 2.16 -47.13
N HIS A 385 9.45 1.35 -48.11
CA HIS A 385 9.62 1.78 -49.47
C HIS A 385 8.91 0.77 -50.42
N GLY A 386 7.82 1.27 -51.04
CA GLY A 386 7.05 0.58 -52.06
C GLY A 386 5.75 1.30 -52.32
#